data_bdc88dd7d98b69c367c807bc100631de
#
_entry.id   bdc88dd7d98b69c367c807bc100631de
#
_cell.length_a   1.000
_cell.length_b   1.000
_cell.length_c   1.000
_cell.angle_alpha   90.00
_cell.angle_beta   90.00
_cell.angle_gamma   90.00
#
_symmetry.space_group_name_H-M   'P 1'
#
loop_
_entity.id
_entity.type
_entity.pdbx_description
1 polymer ?
#
loop_
_entity_poly.entity_id
_entity_poly.type
_entity_poly.pdbx_seq_one_letter_code
_entity_poly.pdbx_strand_id
1 'polypeptide(L)'
;INSPGGSITDGMAIYDTMRYIKCDVSTICVGMAASMASVLLAAGAKGKRFALPNSEILIHQPLIGGQVGLQGQTTDIKIHADHMVRTRNKMNGILSACTGQPLERIEQDTERDNYMTAEEAKAYGLIDDVISQR
;
A
#
# COMPACT_ATOMS: atom_id res chain seq x y z
N ILE A 1 -5.11 7.22 -9.35
CA ILE A 1 -5.51 6.82 -8.00
C ILE A 1 -5.82 8.06 -7.18
N ASN A 2 -7.01 8.11 -6.60
CA ASN A 2 -7.40 9.03 -5.55
C ASN A 2 -8.27 8.23 -4.56
N SER A 3 -7.66 7.68 -3.52
CA SER A 3 -8.33 6.72 -2.65
C SER A 3 -7.72 6.69 -1.25
N PRO A 4 -8.55 6.63 -0.20
CA PRO A 4 -8.09 6.40 1.18
C PRO A 4 -7.72 4.94 1.47
N GLY A 5 -7.84 4.05 0.49
CA GLY A 5 -7.68 2.61 0.66
C GLY A 5 -9.01 1.89 0.84
N GLY A 6 -9.01 0.79 1.56
CA GLY A 6 -10.20 -0.02 1.82
C GLY A 6 -9.86 -1.50 1.99
N SER A 7 -10.72 -2.36 1.46
CA SER A 7 -10.59 -3.82 1.57
C SER A 7 -9.27 -4.32 0.96
N ILE A 8 -8.48 -5.00 1.79
CA ILE A 8 -7.22 -5.61 1.34
C ILE A 8 -7.51 -6.72 0.33
N THR A 9 -8.56 -7.50 0.52
CA THR A 9 -8.93 -8.59 -0.40
C THR A 9 -9.22 -8.04 -1.80
N ASP A 10 -9.99 -6.96 -1.90
CA ASP A 10 -10.33 -6.34 -3.19
C ASP A 10 -9.09 -5.69 -3.83
N GLY A 11 -8.27 -5.03 -3.02
CA GLY A 11 -7.01 -4.47 -3.48
C GLY A 11 -6.04 -5.54 -3.98
N MET A 12 -5.97 -6.69 -3.32
CA MET A 12 -5.13 -7.80 -3.77
C MET A 12 -5.63 -8.43 -5.06
N ALA A 13 -6.95 -8.45 -5.30
CA ALA A 13 -7.50 -8.87 -6.59
C ALA A 13 -7.04 -7.95 -7.73
N ILE A 14 -7.02 -6.64 -7.49
CA ILE A 14 -6.49 -5.66 -8.44
C ILE A 14 -4.97 -5.87 -8.62
N TYR A 15 -4.22 -5.99 -7.53
CA TYR A 15 -2.77 -6.22 -7.56
C TYR A 15 -2.41 -7.46 -8.39
N ASP A 16 -3.07 -8.59 -8.12
CA ASP A 16 -2.82 -9.84 -8.84
C ASP A 16 -3.18 -9.69 -10.32
N THR A 17 -4.26 -8.99 -10.65
CA THR A 17 -4.64 -8.69 -12.04
C THR A 17 -3.58 -7.85 -12.73
N MET A 18 -3.06 -6.79 -12.09
CA MET A 18 -1.97 -5.97 -12.61
C MET A 18 -0.72 -6.81 -12.93
N ARG A 19 -0.44 -7.81 -12.11
CA ARG A 19 0.71 -8.72 -12.28
C ARG A 19 0.46 -9.82 -13.33
N TYR A 20 -0.79 -10.20 -13.55
CA TYR A 20 -1.18 -11.27 -14.46
C TYR A 20 -1.24 -10.84 -15.91
N ILE A 21 -1.71 -9.63 -16.19
CA ILE A 21 -1.84 -9.12 -17.56
C ILE A 21 -0.47 -8.89 -18.22
N LYS A 22 -0.41 -8.98 -19.55
CA LYS A 22 0.86 -8.89 -20.28
C LYS A 22 1.37 -7.47 -20.47
N CYS A 23 0.46 -6.48 -20.49
CA CYS A 23 0.84 -5.08 -20.65
C CYS A 23 1.32 -4.48 -19.31
N ASP A 24 2.22 -3.51 -19.39
CA ASP A 24 2.61 -2.72 -18.24
C ASP A 24 1.45 -1.89 -17.73
N VAL A 25 1.33 -1.79 -16.41
CA VAL A 25 0.38 -0.90 -15.75
C VAL A 25 1.13 0.32 -15.23
N SER A 26 0.81 1.48 -15.78
CA SER A 26 1.27 2.76 -15.21
C SER A 26 0.32 3.20 -14.11
N THR A 27 0.88 3.74 -13.02
CA THR A 27 0.10 4.25 -11.89
C THR A 27 0.40 5.71 -11.66
N ILE A 28 -0.63 6.47 -11.31
CA ILE A 28 -0.49 7.89 -10.96
C ILE A 28 -1.39 8.24 -9.78
N CYS A 29 -0.80 8.86 -8.75
CA CYS A 29 -1.55 9.42 -7.63
C CYS A 29 -2.00 10.83 -7.95
N VAL A 30 -3.31 11.07 -7.84
CA VAL A 30 -3.95 12.38 -8.01
C VAL A 30 -4.78 12.67 -6.76
N GLY A 31 -4.25 13.46 -5.86
CA GLY A 31 -4.85 13.72 -4.56
C GLY A 31 -4.28 12.82 -3.48
N MET A 32 -4.78 11.60 -3.33
CA MET A 32 -4.34 10.70 -2.26
C MET A 32 -4.20 9.25 -2.72
N ALA A 33 -3.18 8.58 -2.21
CA ALA A 33 -3.07 7.12 -2.24
C ALA A 33 -2.72 6.62 -0.84
N ALA A 34 -3.72 6.18 -0.10
CA ALA A 34 -3.54 5.75 1.28
C ALA A 34 -3.80 4.26 1.47
N SER A 35 -3.08 3.64 2.42
CA SER A 35 -3.31 2.24 2.81
C SER A 35 -3.19 1.30 1.61
N MET A 36 -4.19 0.46 1.32
CA MET A 36 -4.16 -0.45 0.17
C MET A 36 -3.95 0.28 -1.17
N ALA A 37 -4.43 1.53 -1.31
CA ALA A 37 -4.20 2.32 -2.51
C ALA A 37 -2.72 2.67 -2.73
N SER A 38 -1.94 2.88 -1.67
CA SER A 38 -0.49 3.10 -1.77
C SER A 38 0.25 1.86 -2.26
N VAL A 39 -0.22 0.68 -1.91
CA VAL A 39 0.32 -0.59 -2.40
C VAL A 39 0.08 -0.73 -3.90
N LEU A 40 -1.13 -0.41 -4.37
CA LEU A 40 -1.45 -0.43 -5.80
C LEU A 40 -0.63 0.61 -6.58
N LEU A 41 -0.42 1.80 -6.01
CA LEU A 41 0.44 2.82 -6.59
C LEU A 41 1.87 2.30 -6.78
N ALA A 42 2.45 1.73 -5.72
CA ALA A 42 3.81 1.19 -5.73
C ALA A 42 3.96 -0.04 -6.64
N ALA A 43 2.86 -0.78 -6.90
CA ALA A 43 2.83 -1.98 -7.72
C ALA A 43 2.84 -1.70 -9.23
N GLY A 44 2.76 -0.46 -9.67
CA GLY A 44 2.92 -0.10 -11.08
C GLY A 44 4.27 -0.56 -11.65
N ALA A 45 4.35 -0.61 -12.97
CA ALA A 45 5.59 -0.97 -13.66
C ALA A 45 6.71 0.02 -13.29
N LYS A 46 7.90 -0.50 -13.06
CA LYS A 46 9.10 0.34 -12.76
C LYS A 46 9.31 1.39 -13.84
N GLY A 47 9.54 2.62 -13.42
CA GLY A 47 9.67 3.79 -14.30
C GLY A 47 8.33 4.39 -14.75
N LYS A 48 7.20 3.79 -14.34
CA LYS A 48 5.84 4.20 -14.74
C LYS A 48 4.90 4.46 -13.56
N ARG A 49 5.47 4.79 -12.41
CA ARG A 49 4.73 5.10 -11.18
C ARG A 49 4.91 6.57 -10.86
N PHE A 50 3.83 7.32 -10.78
CA PHE A 50 3.86 8.77 -10.69
C PHE A 50 2.96 9.33 -9.59
N ALA A 51 3.19 10.59 -9.23
CA ALA A 51 2.27 11.39 -8.45
C ALA A 51 2.27 12.83 -8.94
N LEU A 52 1.13 13.53 -8.78
CA LEU A 52 1.08 14.97 -8.95
C LEU A 52 1.68 15.67 -7.70
N PRO A 53 2.18 16.92 -7.83
CA PRO A 53 2.99 17.57 -6.78
C PRO A 53 2.31 17.72 -5.42
N ASN A 54 0.98 17.88 -5.40
CA ASN A 54 0.21 18.05 -4.16
C ASN A 54 -0.42 16.73 -3.66
N SER A 55 -0.01 15.60 -4.23
CA SER A 55 -0.50 14.30 -3.80
C SER A 55 0.08 13.90 -2.46
N GLU A 56 -0.69 13.16 -1.69
CA GLU A 56 -0.33 12.62 -0.39
C GLU A 56 -0.39 11.09 -0.43
N ILE A 57 0.65 10.45 0.05
CA ILE A 57 0.76 9.00 0.10
C ILE A 57 0.88 8.57 1.55
N LEU A 58 0.06 7.60 1.97
CA LEU A 58 0.08 7.04 3.31
C LEU A 58 0.36 5.55 3.27
N ILE A 59 1.37 5.13 4.00
CA ILE A 59 1.59 3.71 4.32
C ILE A 59 1.33 3.47 5.80
N HIS A 60 0.70 2.36 6.12
CA HIS A 60 0.47 1.88 7.48
C HIS A 60 0.17 0.37 7.48
N GLN A 61 0.26 -0.24 8.67
CA GLN A 61 -0.14 -1.63 8.83
C GLN A 61 -1.66 -1.83 8.66
N PRO A 62 -2.12 -3.04 8.30
CA PRO A 62 -3.54 -3.35 8.25
C PRO A 62 -4.25 -3.05 9.58
N LEU A 63 -5.40 -2.41 9.48
CA LEU A 63 -6.27 -2.15 10.62
C LEU A 63 -7.40 -3.17 10.67
N ILE A 64 -7.81 -3.55 11.88
CA ILE A 64 -9.16 -4.11 12.06
C ILE A 64 -10.10 -2.92 11.98
N GLY A 65 -10.56 -2.62 10.77
CA GLY A 65 -11.50 -1.54 10.53
C GLY A 65 -12.92 -2.07 10.46
N GLY A 66 -13.85 -1.28 10.92
CA GLY A 66 -15.27 -1.52 10.81
C GLY A 66 -15.95 -1.97 12.11
N GLN A 67 -17.26 -2.06 12.04
CA GLN A 67 -18.16 -2.37 13.16
C GLN A 67 -18.03 -3.79 13.73
N VAL A 68 -17.16 -4.61 13.16
CA VAL A 68 -16.87 -5.95 13.66
C VAL A 68 -15.70 -5.85 14.64
N GLY A 69 -15.98 -5.47 15.86
CA GLY A 69 -15.05 -5.71 16.96
C GLY A 69 -14.67 -7.19 17.01
N LEU A 70 -13.47 -7.50 17.49
CA LEU A 70 -13.10 -8.89 17.79
C LEU A 70 -14.09 -9.43 18.85
N GLN A 71 -15.16 -10.03 18.40
CA GLN A 71 -16.14 -10.72 19.23
C GLN A 71 -16.05 -12.20 18.95
N GLY A 72 -16.11 -12.99 19.99
CA GLY A 72 -16.08 -14.43 19.88
C GLY A 72 -15.34 -15.08 21.02
N GLN A 73 -15.19 -16.39 20.95
CA GLN A 73 -14.40 -17.16 21.88
C GLN A 73 -12.90 -16.83 21.72
N THR A 74 -12.10 -17.08 22.77
CA THR A 74 -10.65 -16.83 22.75
C THR A 74 -9.95 -17.44 21.53
N THR A 75 -10.39 -18.64 21.12
CA THR A 75 -9.85 -19.31 19.93
C THR A 75 -10.14 -18.54 18.65
N ASP A 76 -11.33 -17.96 18.51
CA ASP A 76 -11.71 -17.17 17.34
C ASP A 76 -10.89 -15.88 17.26
N ILE A 77 -10.69 -15.21 18.40
CA ILE A 77 -9.84 -14.00 18.49
C ILE A 77 -8.41 -14.32 18.05
N LYS A 78 -7.87 -15.47 18.49
CA LYS A 78 -6.52 -15.91 18.08
C LYS A 78 -6.44 -16.16 16.58
N ILE A 79 -7.42 -16.82 15.98
CA ILE A 79 -7.47 -17.08 14.54
C ILE A 79 -7.45 -15.77 13.75
N HIS A 80 -8.25 -14.78 14.15
CA HIS A 80 -8.28 -13.47 13.52
C HIS A 80 -6.95 -12.71 13.68
N ALA A 81 -6.35 -12.75 14.87
CA ALA A 81 -5.06 -12.12 15.14
C ALA A 81 -3.95 -12.74 14.28
N ASP A 82 -3.87 -14.06 14.20
CA ASP A 82 -2.91 -14.77 13.38
C ASP A 82 -3.10 -14.47 11.88
N HIS A 83 -4.35 -14.34 11.42
CA HIS A 83 -4.67 -13.94 10.06
C HIS A 83 -4.18 -12.52 9.75
N MET A 84 -4.38 -11.57 10.67
CA MET A 84 -3.92 -10.20 10.51
C MET A 84 -2.40 -10.10 10.45
N VAL A 85 -1.69 -10.84 11.28
CA VAL A 85 -0.22 -10.88 11.25
C VAL A 85 0.27 -11.39 9.89
N ARG A 86 -0.34 -12.45 9.35
CA ARG A 86 -0.02 -12.95 8.00
C ARG A 86 -0.28 -11.91 6.93
N THR A 87 -1.41 -11.21 7.01
CA THR A 87 -1.77 -10.15 6.07
C THR A 87 -0.76 -9.00 6.13
N ARG A 88 -0.41 -8.54 7.33
CA ARG A 88 0.61 -7.51 7.54
C ARG A 88 1.95 -7.91 6.90
N ASN A 89 2.43 -9.11 7.19
CA ASN A 89 3.71 -9.58 6.66
C ASN A 89 3.69 -9.66 5.14
N LYS A 90 2.58 -10.09 4.54
CA LYS A 90 2.38 -10.10 3.09
C LYS A 90 2.43 -8.70 2.49
N MET A 91 1.71 -7.75 3.08
CA MET A 91 1.69 -6.36 2.59
C MET A 91 3.06 -5.71 2.70
N ASN A 92 3.77 -5.90 3.83
CA ASN A 92 5.11 -5.38 4.03
C ASN A 92 6.11 -5.99 3.03
N GLY A 93 5.99 -7.27 2.73
CA GLY A 93 6.80 -7.93 1.71
C GLY A 93 6.59 -7.35 0.31
N ILE A 94 5.35 -7.05 -0.06
CA ILE A 94 5.01 -6.40 -1.33
C ILE A 94 5.60 -4.99 -1.39
N LEU A 95 5.43 -4.18 -0.34
CA LEU A 95 6.00 -2.83 -0.27
C LEU A 95 7.53 -2.87 -0.34
N SER A 96 8.18 -3.79 0.36
CA SER A 96 9.63 -3.96 0.29
C SER A 96 10.09 -4.28 -1.15
N ALA A 97 9.43 -5.20 -1.81
CA ALA A 97 9.73 -5.56 -3.20
C ALA A 97 9.50 -4.39 -4.18
N CYS A 98 8.43 -3.62 -3.99
CA CYS A 98 8.08 -2.50 -4.86
C CYS A 98 8.99 -1.27 -4.65
N THR A 99 9.38 -0.99 -3.42
CA THR A 99 10.15 0.22 -3.06
C THR A 99 11.66 0.00 -3.10
N GLY A 100 12.12 -1.23 -2.92
CA GLY A 100 13.52 -1.54 -2.70
C GLY A 100 14.00 -1.27 -1.27
N GLN A 101 13.11 -0.87 -0.37
CA GLN A 101 13.45 -0.69 1.04
C GLN A 101 13.61 -2.04 1.75
N PRO A 102 14.54 -2.17 2.71
CA PRO A 102 14.63 -3.35 3.55
C PRO A 102 13.31 -3.63 4.28
N LEU A 103 12.95 -4.91 4.43
CA LEU A 103 11.72 -5.31 5.10
C LEU A 103 11.59 -4.71 6.52
N GLU A 104 12.69 -4.71 7.30
CA GLU A 104 12.72 -4.14 8.64
C GLU A 104 12.34 -2.65 8.64
N ARG A 105 12.78 -1.89 7.63
CA ARG A 105 12.41 -0.49 7.50
C ARG A 105 10.93 -0.33 7.17
N ILE A 106 10.40 -1.14 6.26
CA ILE A 106 8.97 -1.15 5.95
C ILE A 106 8.15 -1.45 7.22
N GLU A 107 8.55 -2.44 8.00
CA GLU A 107 7.87 -2.81 9.26
C GLU A 107 7.84 -1.65 10.25
N GLN A 108 8.94 -0.93 10.40
CA GLN A 108 9.03 0.25 11.27
C GLN A 108 8.17 1.40 10.74
N ASP A 109 8.28 1.70 9.46
CA ASP A 109 7.62 2.85 8.83
C ASP A 109 6.11 2.66 8.64
N THR A 110 5.61 1.42 8.65
CA THR A 110 4.18 1.08 8.59
C THR A 110 3.55 0.81 9.96
N GLU A 111 4.31 0.83 11.04
CA GLU A 111 3.78 0.56 12.40
C GLU A 111 2.69 1.54 12.79
N ARG A 112 2.80 2.78 12.37
CA ARG A 112 1.80 3.85 12.51
C ARG A 112 1.60 4.55 11.19
N ASP A 113 0.59 5.41 11.11
CA ASP A 113 0.33 6.23 9.95
C ASP A 113 1.57 7.03 9.56
N ASN A 114 2.05 6.80 8.34
CA ASN A 114 3.22 7.45 7.79
C ASN A 114 2.82 8.18 6.51
N TYR A 115 2.57 9.49 6.63
CA TYR A 115 2.21 10.37 5.54
C TYR A 115 3.45 10.87 4.81
N MET A 116 3.43 10.80 3.50
CA MET A 116 4.50 11.27 2.62
C MET A 116 3.97 12.23 1.59
N THR A 117 4.69 13.31 1.34
CA THR A 117 4.52 14.13 0.15
C THR A 117 4.92 13.33 -1.10
N ALA A 118 4.57 13.84 -2.28
CA ALA A 118 4.97 13.20 -3.54
C ALA A 118 6.49 13.04 -3.65
N GLU A 119 7.27 14.05 -3.25
CA GLU A 119 8.73 14.01 -3.28
C GLU A 119 9.31 13.00 -2.27
N GLU A 120 8.74 12.94 -1.06
CA GLU A 120 9.13 11.94 -0.06
C GLU A 120 8.81 10.52 -0.53
N ALA A 121 7.66 10.32 -1.16
CA ALA A 121 7.27 9.02 -1.73
C ALA A 121 8.19 8.59 -2.88
N LYS A 122 8.66 9.53 -3.70
CA LYS A 122 9.69 9.29 -4.71
C LYS A 122 11.01 8.88 -4.09
N ALA A 123 11.50 9.61 -3.10
CA ALA A 123 12.73 9.27 -2.39
C ALA A 123 12.65 7.92 -1.66
N TYR A 124 11.46 7.57 -1.17
CA TYR A 124 11.21 6.28 -0.51
C TYR A 124 11.17 5.10 -1.49
N GLY A 125 10.80 5.34 -2.74
CA GLY A 125 10.69 4.33 -3.79
C GLY A 125 9.25 3.84 -4.07
N LEU A 126 8.24 4.50 -3.49
CA LEU A 126 6.83 4.21 -3.77
C LEU A 126 6.42 4.61 -5.18
N ILE A 127 7.04 5.65 -5.71
CA ILE A 127 6.85 6.14 -7.08
C ILE A 127 8.21 6.40 -7.74
N ASP A 128 8.19 6.57 -9.04
CA ASP A 128 9.39 6.82 -9.83
C ASP A 128 9.62 8.30 -10.13
N ASP A 129 8.54 9.08 -10.28
CA ASP A 129 8.66 10.53 -10.53
C ASP A 129 7.43 11.33 -10.09
N VAL A 130 7.64 12.63 -9.94
CA VAL A 130 6.58 13.62 -9.67
C VAL A 130 6.36 14.42 -10.94
N ILE A 131 5.13 14.38 -11.45
CA ILE A 131 4.76 15.06 -12.70
C ILE A 131 4.20 16.45 -12.37
N SER A 132 5.01 17.49 -12.57
CA SER A 132 4.60 18.87 -12.29
C SER A 132 4.07 19.61 -13.52
N GLN A 133 4.50 19.23 -14.73
CA GLN A 133 4.11 19.85 -16.02
C GLN A 133 4.10 18.80 -17.12
N ARG A 134 3.42 19.13 -18.22
CA ARG A 134 3.48 18.33 -19.47
C ARG A 134 4.80 18.50 -20.18
#